data_c14950662fb989b65f6f1601fb96d090
#
_entry.id   c14950662fb989b65f6f1601fb96d090
#
_cell.length_a   1.000
_cell.length_b   1.000
_cell.length_c   1.000
_cell.angle_alpha   90.00
_cell.angle_beta   90.00
_cell.angle_gamma   90.00
#
_symmetry.space_group_name_H-M   'P 1'
#
loop_
_entity.id
_entity.type
_entity.pdbx_description
1 polymer ?
#
loop_
_entity_poly.entity_id
_entity_poly.type
_entity_poly.pdbx_seq_one_letter_code
_entity_poly.pdbx_strand_id
1 'polypeptide(L)'
;EYEDKYGEVPTDRDERLEYIMSKAKDRSRTFSPVKKEMERIRKIKWKTLKYTVYLVPKASPRPRRSMNGHFYVNGAADNKRFFKNFYKETLDVPIIDTPCKFYCDSYLPTPNDMSLVNQFLAEIGLIRPIKKPDFDNLAKTYSDMTQGVLLFDDALIIEGISRKWYSAKPRIEITFKYMEEFDSDYNKKRISKAVRHNL
;
A
#
# COMPACT_ATOMS: atom_id res chain seq x y z
N GLU A 1 11.07 26.67 11.84
CA GLU A 1 9.78 25.93 12.02
C GLU A 1 9.96 24.49 12.52
N TYR A 2 10.86 23.68 11.91
CA TYR A 2 11.06 22.30 12.36
C TYR A 2 11.77 22.23 13.71
N GLU A 3 12.87 22.96 13.91
CA GLU A 3 13.61 23.02 15.17
C GLU A 3 12.79 23.63 16.31
N ASP A 4 12.01 24.68 16.02
CA ASP A 4 11.10 25.31 16.99
C ASP A 4 10.03 24.34 17.51
N LYS A 5 9.58 23.42 16.66
CA LYS A 5 8.51 22.47 17.01
C LYS A 5 9.03 21.14 17.58
N TYR A 6 10.15 20.66 17.08
CA TYR A 6 10.64 19.31 17.36
C TYR A 6 12.06 19.26 17.95
N GLY A 7 12.75 20.39 18.07
CA GLY A 7 14.15 20.45 18.51
C GLY A 7 14.43 19.84 19.89
N GLU A 8 13.43 19.83 20.77
CA GLU A 8 13.52 19.20 22.10
C GLU A 8 13.23 17.69 22.07
N VAL A 9 12.75 17.15 20.94
CA VAL A 9 12.41 15.71 20.86
C VAL A 9 13.68 14.92 20.58
N PRO A 10 14.08 13.97 21.45
CA PRO A 10 15.27 13.17 21.24
C PRO A 10 15.24 12.36 19.95
N THR A 11 16.39 12.14 19.34
CA THR A 11 16.55 11.32 18.12
C THR A 11 16.57 9.83 18.42
N ASP A 12 17.04 9.43 19.61
CA ASP A 12 17.01 8.04 20.04
C ASP A 12 15.59 7.60 20.41
N ARG A 13 15.26 6.34 20.17
CA ARG A 13 13.93 5.79 20.42
C ARG A 13 13.58 5.71 21.90
N ASP A 14 14.50 5.21 22.71
CA ASP A 14 14.23 4.99 24.13
C ASP A 14 14.16 6.32 24.87
N GLU A 15 15.00 7.28 24.50
CA GLU A 15 14.91 8.66 24.96
C GLU A 15 13.58 9.33 24.55
N ARG A 16 13.07 9.06 23.34
CA ARG A 16 11.74 9.55 22.93
C ARG A 16 10.61 8.97 23.77
N LEU A 17 10.70 7.70 24.15
CA LEU A 17 9.72 7.09 25.05
C LEU A 17 9.75 7.78 26.43
N GLU A 18 10.93 8.02 27.00
CA GLU A 18 11.08 8.76 28.25
C GLU A 18 10.57 10.21 28.14
N TYR A 19 10.86 10.89 27.05
CA TYR A 19 10.33 12.21 26.76
C TYR A 19 8.80 12.24 26.71
N ILE A 20 8.16 11.23 26.06
CA ILE A 20 6.70 11.09 26.03
C ILE A 20 6.17 10.84 27.45
N MET A 21 6.82 9.96 28.20
CA MET A 21 6.44 9.63 29.57
C MET A 21 6.59 10.81 30.53
N SER A 22 7.55 11.69 30.29
CA SER A 22 7.77 12.88 31.13
C SER A 22 6.61 13.89 31.06
N LYS A 23 5.84 13.86 29.97
CA LYS A 23 4.65 14.75 29.79
C LYS A 23 3.42 14.31 30.59
N ALA A 24 3.44 13.12 31.17
CA ALA A 24 2.31 12.63 31.97
C ALA A 24 2.36 13.19 33.39
N LYS A 25 1.22 13.73 33.87
CA LYS A 25 1.08 14.20 35.27
C LYS A 25 1.20 13.04 36.27
N ASP A 26 0.67 11.87 35.92
CA ASP A 26 0.80 10.63 36.68
C ASP A 26 1.21 9.51 35.71
N ARG A 27 2.50 9.15 35.77
CA ARG A 27 3.09 8.12 34.90
C ARG A 27 2.42 6.75 35.08
N SER A 28 2.21 6.33 36.33
CA SER A 28 1.64 5.03 36.63
C SER A 28 0.25 4.89 36.07
N ARG A 29 -0.63 5.86 36.32
CA ARG A 29 -2.01 5.87 35.86
C ARG A 29 -2.12 5.95 34.34
N THR A 30 -1.28 6.80 33.72
CA THR A 30 -1.32 7.03 32.28
C THR A 30 -0.83 5.82 31.48
N PHE A 31 0.23 5.13 31.94
CA PHE A 31 0.89 4.06 31.20
C PHE A 31 0.60 2.65 31.70
N SER A 32 -0.15 2.49 32.81
CA SER A 32 -0.53 1.15 33.30
C SER A 32 -1.29 0.30 32.25
N PRO A 33 -2.15 0.88 31.35
CA PRO A 33 -2.82 0.11 30.32
C PRO A 33 -1.90 -0.32 29.16
N VAL A 34 -0.72 0.27 29.00
CA VAL A 34 0.16 0.06 27.83
C VAL A 34 0.54 -1.41 27.67
N LYS A 35 0.93 -2.08 28.75
CA LYS A 35 1.31 -3.50 28.70
C LYS A 35 0.16 -4.37 28.22
N LYS A 36 -1.04 -4.16 28.76
CA LYS A 36 -2.26 -4.90 28.37
C LYS A 36 -2.58 -4.67 26.88
N GLU A 37 -2.49 -3.43 26.41
CA GLU A 37 -2.75 -3.07 25.03
C GLU A 37 -1.70 -3.65 24.08
N MET A 38 -0.41 -3.63 24.46
CA MET A 38 0.64 -4.29 23.69
C MET A 38 0.40 -5.80 23.55
N GLU A 39 -0.02 -6.47 24.61
CA GLU A 39 -0.34 -7.90 24.57
C GLU A 39 -1.57 -8.16 23.69
N ARG A 40 -2.58 -7.30 23.74
CA ARG A 40 -3.76 -7.38 22.88
C ARG A 40 -3.39 -7.24 21.42
N ILE A 41 -2.64 -6.19 21.04
CA ILE A 41 -2.23 -5.92 19.66
C ILE A 41 -1.35 -7.07 19.12
N ARG A 42 -0.44 -7.61 19.93
CA ARG A 42 0.41 -8.74 19.53
C ARG A 42 -0.37 -10.02 19.22
N LYS A 43 -1.56 -10.20 19.79
CA LYS A 43 -2.43 -11.35 19.56
C LYS A 43 -3.31 -11.22 18.32
N ILE A 44 -3.41 -10.02 17.72
CA ILE A 44 -4.22 -9.80 16.52
C ILE A 44 -3.65 -10.63 15.38
N LYS A 45 -4.50 -11.44 14.77
CA LYS A 45 -4.13 -12.26 13.62
C LYS A 45 -4.05 -11.40 12.36
N TRP A 46 -3.10 -11.75 11.52
CA TRP A 46 -2.97 -11.20 10.19
C TRP A 46 -3.56 -12.15 9.16
N LYS A 47 -4.47 -11.65 8.34
CA LYS A 47 -5.01 -12.36 7.18
C LYS A 47 -4.18 -12.03 5.94
N THR A 48 -4.18 -12.93 4.99
CA THR A 48 -3.50 -12.75 3.70
C THR A 48 -4.51 -12.92 2.58
N LEU A 49 -4.59 -11.91 1.71
CA LEU A 49 -5.29 -11.96 0.46
C LEU A 49 -4.26 -11.87 -0.67
N LYS A 50 -4.24 -12.86 -1.55
CA LYS A 50 -3.36 -12.87 -2.72
C LYS A 50 -4.20 -13.09 -3.98
N TYR A 51 -3.92 -12.31 -5.03
CA TYR A 51 -4.53 -12.50 -6.33
C TYR A 51 -3.57 -12.12 -7.46
N THR A 52 -3.86 -12.64 -8.65
CA THR A 52 -3.09 -12.42 -9.86
C THR A 52 -3.99 -11.89 -10.97
N VAL A 53 -3.52 -10.85 -11.65
CA VAL A 53 -4.20 -10.28 -12.82
C VAL A 53 -3.28 -10.43 -14.03
N TYR A 54 -3.70 -11.20 -15.03
CA TYR A 54 -2.95 -11.41 -16.25
C TYR A 54 -3.17 -10.24 -17.21
N LEU A 55 -2.20 -9.36 -17.25
CA LEU A 55 -2.13 -8.22 -18.16
C LEU A 55 -0.67 -7.72 -18.23
N VAL A 56 -0.37 -6.92 -19.23
CA VAL A 56 0.93 -6.22 -19.28
C VAL A 56 0.92 -5.07 -18.28
N PRO A 57 1.80 -5.10 -17.25
CA PRO A 57 1.85 -4.05 -16.25
C PRO A 57 2.12 -2.68 -16.87
N LYS A 58 1.26 -1.71 -16.58
CA LYS A 58 1.39 -0.32 -17.03
C LYS A 58 1.25 0.60 -15.83
N ALA A 59 2.14 1.59 -15.76
CA ALA A 59 1.99 2.67 -14.80
C ALA A 59 0.92 3.66 -15.29
N SER A 60 0.19 4.27 -14.37
CA SER A 60 -0.74 5.34 -14.71
C SER A 60 0.00 6.50 -15.37
N PRO A 61 -0.54 7.04 -16.46
CA PRO A 61 0.03 8.23 -17.07
C PRO A 61 0.00 9.38 -16.07
N ARG A 62 1.07 10.18 -16.06
CA ARG A 62 1.10 11.40 -15.24
C ARG A 62 0.06 12.39 -15.76
N PRO A 63 -0.61 13.15 -14.87
CA PRO A 63 -1.49 14.22 -15.30
C PRO A 63 -0.75 15.18 -16.23
N ARG A 64 -1.35 15.49 -17.35
CA ARG A 64 -0.83 16.50 -18.30
C ARG A 64 -1.67 17.76 -18.19
N ARG A 65 -1.00 18.91 -18.26
CA ARG A 65 -1.68 20.21 -18.31
C ARG A 65 -2.07 20.48 -19.76
N SER A 66 -3.35 20.76 -20.02
CA SER A 66 -3.80 21.24 -21.32
C SER A 66 -3.36 22.69 -21.52
N MET A 67 -3.40 23.15 -22.76
CA MET A 67 -3.15 24.58 -23.08
C MET A 67 -4.08 25.53 -22.32
N ASN A 68 -5.28 25.06 -21.97
CA ASN A 68 -6.30 25.81 -21.21
C ASN A 68 -6.16 25.68 -19.68
N GLY A 69 -5.02 25.15 -19.19
CA GLY A 69 -4.72 25.05 -17.76
C GLY A 69 -5.37 23.88 -17.02
N HIS A 70 -6.22 23.08 -17.65
CA HIS A 70 -6.84 21.91 -17.04
C HIS A 70 -5.90 20.71 -16.99
N PHE A 71 -5.90 19.94 -15.89
CA PHE A 71 -5.20 18.69 -15.78
C PHE A 71 -6.08 17.53 -16.26
N TYR A 72 -5.52 16.64 -17.08
CA TYR A 72 -6.20 15.43 -17.55
C TYR A 72 -5.28 14.22 -17.52
N VAL A 73 -5.86 13.02 -17.35
CA VAL A 73 -5.15 11.73 -17.35
C VAL A 73 -5.85 10.82 -18.35
N ASN A 74 -5.16 10.51 -19.44
CA ASN A 74 -5.72 9.61 -20.47
C ASN A 74 -5.70 8.16 -20.00
N GLY A 75 -6.82 7.43 -20.17
CA GLY A 75 -6.91 5.98 -19.94
C GLY A 75 -6.99 5.52 -18.49
N ALA A 76 -6.95 6.42 -17.50
CA ALA A 76 -7.03 6.03 -16.09
C ALA A 76 -8.43 5.49 -15.72
N ALA A 77 -9.48 6.01 -16.32
CA ALA A 77 -10.86 5.61 -16.01
C ALA A 77 -11.16 4.17 -16.45
N ASP A 78 -10.68 3.76 -17.64
CA ASP A 78 -10.91 2.41 -18.18
C ASP A 78 -10.20 1.35 -17.36
N ASN A 79 -8.96 1.60 -16.96
CA ASN A 79 -8.20 0.70 -16.09
C ASN A 79 -8.88 0.57 -14.74
N LYS A 80 -9.32 1.67 -14.14
CA LYS A 80 -10.02 1.64 -12.84
C LYS A 80 -11.34 0.86 -12.94
N ARG A 81 -12.10 1.02 -14.00
CA ARG A 81 -13.35 0.27 -14.25
C ARG A 81 -13.09 -1.22 -14.42
N PHE A 82 -12.06 -1.60 -15.19
CA PHE A 82 -11.66 -3.00 -15.37
C PHE A 82 -11.33 -3.66 -14.03
N PHE A 83 -10.47 -3.05 -13.22
CA PHE A 83 -10.10 -3.60 -11.92
C PHE A 83 -11.26 -3.65 -10.95
N LYS A 84 -12.13 -2.65 -10.96
CA LYS A 84 -13.35 -2.65 -10.13
C LYS A 84 -14.25 -3.83 -10.45
N ASN A 85 -14.47 -4.12 -11.72
CA ASN A 85 -15.26 -5.26 -12.15
C ASN A 85 -14.57 -6.58 -11.80
N PHE A 86 -13.26 -6.69 -12.09
CA PHE A 86 -12.47 -7.86 -11.73
C PHE A 86 -12.58 -8.19 -10.23
N TYR A 87 -12.42 -7.20 -9.35
CA TYR A 87 -12.52 -7.43 -7.91
C TYR A 87 -13.93 -7.86 -7.48
N LYS A 88 -14.96 -7.25 -8.03
CA LYS A 88 -16.35 -7.61 -7.72
C LYS A 88 -16.74 -9.01 -8.18
N GLU A 89 -16.24 -9.43 -9.33
CA GLU A 89 -16.60 -10.71 -9.95
C GLU A 89 -15.73 -11.87 -9.45
N THR A 90 -14.49 -11.59 -9.05
CA THR A 90 -13.49 -12.64 -8.75
C THR A 90 -13.22 -12.80 -7.27
N LEU A 91 -13.36 -11.74 -6.47
CA LEU A 91 -12.97 -11.73 -5.07
C LEU A 91 -14.19 -11.47 -4.18
N ASP A 92 -14.69 -12.54 -3.55
CA ASP A 92 -15.71 -12.44 -2.50
C ASP A 92 -15.02 -12.22 -1.13
N VAL A 93 -14.51 -11.02 -0.94
CA VAL A 93 -13.81 -10.63 0.30
C VAL A 93 -14.36 -9.30 0.82
N PRO A 94 -14.48 -9.13 2.13
CA PRO A 94 -14.87 -7.85 2.70
C PRO A 94 -13.80 -6.79 2.39
N ILE A 95 -14.24 -5.54 2.32
CA ILE A 95 -13.32 -4.40 2.15
C ILE A 95 -12.35 -4.36 3.33
N ILE A 96 -11.07 -4.26 3.03
CA ILE A 96 -10.00 -4.11 4.03
C ILE A 96 -10.08 -2.68 4.59
N ASP A 97 -10.48 -2.55 5.85
CA ASP A 97 -10.62 -1.29 6.60
C ASP A 97 -9.64 -1.19 7.78
N THR A 98 -8.69 -2.11 7.86
CA THR A 98 -7.67 -2.20 8.91
C THR A 98 -6.27 -1.93 8.35
N PRO A 99 -5.27 -1.60 9.20
CA PRO A 99 -3.89 -1.46 8.77
C PRO A 99 -3.41 -2.67 7.99
N CYS A 100 -2.79 -2.42 6.83
CA CYS A 100 -2.36 -3.49 5.94
C CYS A 100 -0.96 -3.26 5.37
N LYS A 101 -0.33 -4.34 4.94
CA LYS A 101 0.90 -4.37 4.17
C LYS A 101 0.54 -4.72 2.72
N PHE A 102 1.13 -4.01 1.80
CA PHE A 102 0.86 -4.13 0.36
C PHE A 102 2.10 -4.58 -0.39
N TYR A 103 2.01 -5.69 -1.12
CA TYR A 103 3.07 -6.21 -1.97
C TYR A 103 2.57 -6.24 -3.41
N CYS A 104 3.33 -5.60 -4.31
CA CYS A 104 3.02 -5.51 -5.73
C CYS A 104 4.19 -6.07 -6.56
N ASP A 105 4.04 -7.27 -7.08
CA ASP A 105 4.98 -7.90 -7.98
C ASP A 105 4.50 -7.72 -9.43
N SER A 106 5.24 -6.91 -10.21
CA SER A 106 4.91 -6.58 -11.59
C SER A 106 5.81 -7.35 -12.55
N TYR A 107 5.25 -8.29 -13.28
CA TYR A 107 5.94 -9.12 -14.27
C TYR A 107 5.77 -8.50 -15.65
N LEU A 108 6.81 -7.81 -16.12
CA LEU A 108 6.87 -7.15 -17.42
C LEU A 108 7.20 -8.17 -18.53
N PRO A 109 6.75 -7.94 -19.76
CA PRO A 109 7.10 -8.82 -20.88
C PRO A 109 8.61 -8.83 -21.09
N THR A 110 9.15 -10.02 -21.35
CA THR A 110 10.55 -10.18 -21.74
C THR A 110 10.78 -9.48 -23.08
N PRO A 111 11.84 -8.66 -23.24
CA PRO A 111 12.16 -8.02 -24.52
C PRO A 111 12.38 -9.03 -25.64
N ASN A 112 11.88 -8.73 -26.84
CA ASN A 112 11.97 -9.64 -28.00
C ASN A 112 13.40 -9.83 -28.51
N ASP A 113 14.28 -8.87 -28.25
CA ASP A 113 15.70 -8.91 -28.64
C ASP A 113 16.59 -9.64 -27.62
N MET A 114 16.02 -10.16 -26.56
CA MET A 114 16.75 -10.88 -25.53
C MET A 114 17.08 -12.30 -25.98
N SER A 115 18.35 -12.73 -25.85
CA SER A 115 18.78 -14.11 -26.14
C SER A 115 18.05 -15.13 -25.26
N LEU A 116 17.91 -16.37 -25.71
CA LEU A 116 17.24 -17.45 -24.96
C LEU A 116 17.86 -17.65 -23.57
N VAL A 117 19.19 -17.57 -23.46
CA VAL A 117 19.89 -17.66 -22.16
C VAL A 117 19.45 -16.54 -21.24
N ASN A 118 19.43 -15.30 -21.74
CA ASN A 118 19.01 -14.16 -20.95
C ASN A 118 17.52 -14.20 -20.62
N GLN A 119 16.66 -14.71 -21.50
CA GLN A 119 15.25 -14.94 -21.21
C GLN A 119 15.06 -15.91 -20.04
N PHE A 120 15.83 -17.02 -20.03
CA PHE A 120 15.83 -17.96 -18.91
C PHE A 120 16.28 -17.29 -17.60
N LEU A 121 17.41 -16.54 -17.64
CA LEU A 121 17.89 -15.81 -16.46
C LEU A 121 16.91 -14.72 -15.98
N ALA A 122 16.16 -14.11 -16.89
CA ALA A 122 15.11 -13.17 -16.58
C ALA A 122 13.90 -13.85 -15.90
N GLU A 123 13.45 -15.00 -16.41
CA GLU A 123 12.32 -15.74 -15.85
C GLU A 123 12.60 -16.25 -14.43
N ILE A 124 13.83 -16.67 -14.13
CA ILE A 124 14.24 -17.04 -12.76
C ILE A 124 14.63 -15.86 -11.88
N GLY A 125 14.47 -14.61 -12.39
CA GLY A 125 14.63 -13.39 -11.62
C GLY A 125 16.06 -12.87 -11.42
N LEU A 126 17.04 -13.43 -12.12
CA LEU A 126 18.43 -12.96 -12.07
C LEU A 126 18.64 -11.71 -12.93
N ILE A 127 17.95 -11.59 -14.07
CA ILE A 127 17.90 -10.37 -14.87
C ILE A 127 16.58 -9.64 -14.54
N ARG A 128 16.70 -8.36 -14.19
CA ARG A 128 15.58 -7.54 -13.72
C ARG A 128 15.33 -6.36 -14.63
N PRO A 129 14.07 -5.87 -14.77
CA PRO A 129 13.76 -4.66 -15.53
C PRO A 129 14.34 -3.40 -14.86
N ILE A 130 15.25 -2.72 -15.55
CA ILE A 130 15.84 -1.45 -15.08
C ILE A 130 15.30 -0.23 -15.83
N LYS A 131 14.44 -0.45 -16.84
CA LYS A 131 13.78 0.60 -17.63
C LYS A 131 12.36 0.87 -17.08
N LYS A 132 11.69 1.88 -17.63
CA LYS A 132 10.28 2.19 -17.33
C LYS A 132 9.40 0.96 -17.52
N PRO A 133 8.28 0.87 -16.79
CA PRO A 133 7.74 1.84 -15.83
C PRO A 133 8.51 1.87 -14.50
N ASP A 134 8.42 3.01 -13.79
CA ASP A 134 9.08 3.22 -12.49
C ASP A 134 8.35 2.39 -11.41
N PHE A 135 9.12 1.87 -10.43
CA PHE A 135 8.59 0.93 -9.43
C PHE A 135 7.52 1.55 -8.51
N ASP A 136 7.73 2.80 -8.12
CA ASP A 136 6.81 3.57 -7.29
C ASP A 136 5.50 3.87 -8.03
N ASN A 137 5.59 4.22 -9.31
CA ASN A 137 4.41 4.49 -10.13
C ASN A 137 3.58 3.23 -10.40
N LEU A 138 4.20 2.05 -10.50
CA LEU A 138 3.48 0.78 -10.54
C LEU A 138 2.75 0.52 -9.22
N ALA A 139 3.43 0.61 -8.09
CA ALA A 139 2.84 0.41 -6.77
C ALA A 139 1.64 1.36 -6.56
N LYS A 140 1.84 2.66 -6.84
CA LYS A 140 0.78 3.66 -6.73
C LYS A 140 -0.40 3.34 -7.64
N THR A 141 -0.14 3.02 -8.91
CA THR A 141 -1.21 2.68 -9.87
C THR A 141 -2.10 1.57 -9.34
N TYR A 142 -1.50 0.49 -8.82
CA TYR A 142 -2.27 -0.67 -8.40
C TYR A 142 -2.87 -0.53 -7.00
N SER A 143 -2.29 0.25 -6.10
CA SER A 143 -2.97 0.63 -4.85
C SER A 143 -4.19 1.51 -5.11
N ASP A 144 -4.07 2.53 -5.96
CA ASP A 144 -5.19 3.41 -6.34
C ASP A 144 -6.37 2.64 -6.99
N MET A 145 -6.08 1.55 -7.71
CA MET A 145 -7.09 0.70 -8.33
C MET A 145 -7.86 -0.16 -7.33
N THR A 146 -7.26 -0.47 -6.17
CA THR A 146 -7.93 -1.23 -5.10
C THR A 146 -8.79 -0.36 -4.20
N GLN A 147 -8.55 0.95 -4.19
CA GLN A 147 -9.23 1.89 -3.31
C GLN A 147 -10.74 1.97 -3.59
N GLY A 148 -11.53 1.87 -2.52
CA GLY A 148 -12.99 1.91 -2.58
C GLY A 148 -13.66 0.62 -3.10
N VAL A 149 -12.88 -0.43 -3.39
CA VAL A 149 -13.41 -1.73 -3.84
C VAL A 149 -12.90 -2.87 -2.97
N LEU A 150 -11.60 -2.94 -2.77
CA LEU A 150 -10.92 -3.96 -1.97
C LEU A 150 -10.27 -3.37 -0.73
N LEU A 151 -9.75 -2.17 -0.84
CA LEU A 151 -9.15 -1.38 0.21
C LEU A 151 -10.01 -0.13 0.44
N PHE A 152 -10.36 0.14 1.67
CA PHE A 152 -11.17 1.30 2.01
C PHE A 152 -10.46 2.62 1.66
N ASP A 153 -9.19 2.74 2.04
CA ASP A 153 -8.35 3.91 1.80
C ASP A 153 -6.88 3.47 1.70
N ASP A 154 -6.11 3.99 0.77
CA ASP A 154 -4.69 3.71 0.61
C ASP A 154 -3.84 4.17 1.82
N ALA A 155 -4.34 5.11 2.61
CA ALA A 155 -3.74 5.51 3.89
C ALA A 155 -3.68 4.39 4.94
N LEU A 156 -4.39 3.28 4.73
CA LEU A 156 -4.30 2.07 5.56
C LEU A 156 -3.05 1.23 5.26
N ILE A 157 -2.37 1.50 4.15
CA ILE A 157 -1.12 0.81 3.80
C ILE A 157 0.00 1.36 4.68
N ILE A 158 0.42 0.56 5.67
CA ILE A 158 1.49 0.92 6.62
C ILE A 158 2.88 0.46 6.17
N GLU A 159 2.93 -0.47 5.21
CA GLU A 159 4.16 -1.00 4.62
C GLU A 159 3.87 -1.37 3.17
N GLY A 160 4.72 -0.92 2.24
CA GLY A 160 4.59 -1.22 0.82
C GLY A 160 5.88 -1.78 0.22
N ILE A 161 5.78 -2.86 -0.54
CA ILE A 161 6.88 -3.41 -1.32
C ILE A 161 6.45 -3.52 -2.77
N SER A 162 7.22 -2.90 -3.67
CA SER A 162 7.04 -3.00 -5.12
C SER A 162 8.26 -3.66 -5.73
N ARG A 163 8.03 -4.62 -6.62
CA ARG A 163 9.10 -5.34 -7.32
C ARG A 163 8.79 -5.45 -8.81
N LYS A 164 9.81 -5.36 -9.63
CA LYS A 164 9.70 -5.56 -11.08
C LYS A 164 10.45 -6.82 -11.49
N TRP A 165 9.82 -7.61 -12.34
CA TRP A 165 10.32 -8.86 -12.89
C TRP A 165 10.12 -8.87 -14.39
N TYR A 166 10.88 -9.67 -15.11
CA TYR A 166 10.52 -10.09 -16.47
C TYR A 166 9.81 -11.44 -16.41
N SER A 167 8.88 -11.67 -17.32
CA SER A 167 8.27 -12.98 -17.50
C SER A 167 7.74 -13.14 -18.93
N ALA A 168 7.81 -14.36 -19.46
CA ALA A 168 7.15 -14.75 -20.69
C ALA A 168 5.61 -14.65 -20.59
N LYS A 169 5.07 -14.68 -19.36
CA LYS A 169 3.64 -14.46 -19.09
C LYS A 169 3.44 -13.22 -18.21
N PRO A 170 3.27 -12.04 -18.83
CA PRO A 170 3.10 -10.78 -18.10
C PRO A 170 1.88 -10.81 -17.19
N ARG A 171 2.04 -10.30 -15.98
CA ARG A 171 1.00 -10.28 -14.96
C ARG A 171 1.34 -9.36 -13.81
N ILE A 172 0.37 -9.14 -12.95
CA ILE A 172 0.55 -8.48 -11.66
C ILE A 172 0.10 -9.43 -10.58
N GLU A 173 0.94 -9.63 -9.60
CA GLU A 173 0.61 -10.35 -8.38
C GLU A 173 0.54 -9.37 -7.23
N ILE A 174 -0.61 -9.32 -6.56
CA ILE A 174 -0.84 -8.44 -5.41
C ILE A 174 -1.11 -9.29 -4.19
N THR A 175 -0.47 -8.90 -3.10
CA THR A 175 -0.71 -9.52 -1.80
C THR A 175 -0.96 -8.43 -0.78
N PHE A 176 -2.11 -8.51 -0.11
CA PHE A 176 -2.40 -7.77 1.10
C PHE A 176 -2.21 -8.68 2.30
N LYS A 177 -1.49 -8.20 3.31
CA LYS A 177 -1.53 -8.75 4.66
C LYS A 177 -2.18 -7.70 5.53
N TYR A 178 -3.31 -8.03 6.16
CA TYR A 178 -4.09 -7.08 6.94
C TYR A 178 -4.49 -7.65 8.29
N MET A 179 -4.65 -6.79 9.26
CA MET A 179 -5.08 -7.18 10.60
C MET A 179 -6.55 -7.59 10.56
N GLU A 180 -6.91 -8.71 11.19
CA GLU A 180 -8.30 -9.18 11.27
C GLU A 180 -9.19 -8.18 12.00
N GLU A 181 -8.64 -7.58 13.06
CA GLU A 181 -9.30 -6.56 13.84
C GLU A 181 -8.27 -5.48 14.22
N PHE A 182 -8.64 -4.24 14.15
CA PHE A 182 -7.81 -3.15 14.64
C PHE A 182 -8.68 -2.15 15.37
N ASP A 183 -8.71 -2.30 16.68
CA ASP A 183 -9.51 -1.48 17.58
C ASP A 183 -8.65 -0.40 18.24
N SER A 184 -8.42 0.69 17.52
CA SER A 184 -7.84 1.90 18.07
C SER A 184 -8.88 3.02 17.99
N ASP A 185 -9.21 3.61 19.13
CA ASP A 185 -10.15 4.75 19.19
C ASP A 185 -9.78 5.89 18.27
N TYR A 186 -8.48 6.09 18.06
CA TYR A 186 -7.97 7.09 17.12
C TYR A 186 -8.35 6.76 15.66
N ASN A 187 -8.21 5.50 15.24
CA ASN A 187 -8.49 5.07 13.87
C ASN A 187 -9.99 4.87 13.63
N LYS A 188 -10.75 4.38 14.61
CA LYS A 188 -12.22 4.27 14.52
C LYS A 188 -12.86 5.61 14.22
N LYS A 189 -12.44 6.69 14.87
CA LYS A 189 -12.96 8.03 14.63
C LYS A 189 -12.70 8.51 13.20
N ARG A 190 -11.58 8.12 12.61
CA ARG A 190 -11.19 8.50 11.25
C ARG A 190 -12.01 7.73 10.21
N ILE A 191 -12.15 6.41 10.36
CA ILE A 191 -12.93 5.54 9.46
C ILE A 191 -14.41 5.92 9.51
N SER A 192 -14.99 6.11 10.69
CA SER A 192 -16.40 6.51 10.82
C SER A 192 -16.71 7.87 10.18
N LYS A 193 -15.75 8.78 10.17
CA LYS A 193 -15.88 10.09 9.54
C LYS A 193 -15.83 10.00 8.01
N ALA A 194 -14.97 9.11 7.47
CA ALA A 194 -14.84 8.89 6.03
C ALA A 194 -16.04 8.12 5.45
N VAL A 195 -16.61 7.14 6.19
CA VAL A 195 -17.83 6.43 5.78
C VAL A 195 -19.03 7.37 5.68
N ARG A 196 -19.15 8.37 6.58
CA ARG A 196 -20.24 9.36 6.54
C ARG A 196 -20.19 10.31 5.34
N HIS A 197 -19.04 10.45 4.68
CA HIS A 197 -18.89 11.30 3.50
C HIS A 197 -19.05 10.54 2.17
N ASN A 198 -19.07 9.21 2.19
CA ASN A 198 -19.18 8.35 1.00
C ASN A 198 -20.52 7.60 0.89
N LEU A 199 -21.46 7.85 1.80
CA LEU A 199 -22.87 7.46 1.77
C LEU A 199 -23.74 8.65 1.39
#